data_4425de88e49a5aa7808f8b95f1ef3f9b
#
_entry.id   4425de88e49a5aa7808f8b95f1ef3f9b
#
_cell.length_a   1.000
_cell.length_b   1.000
_cell.length_c   1.000
_cell.angle_alpha   90.00
_cell.angle_beta   90.00
_cell.angle_gamma   90.00
#
_symmetry.space_group_name_H-M   'P 1'
#
loop_
_entity.id
_entity.type
_entity.pdbx_description
1 polymer ?
#
loop_
_entity_poly.entity_id
_entity_poly.type
_entity_poly.pdbx_seq_one_letter_code
_entity_poly.pdbx_strand_id
1 'polypeptide(L)'
;MSFTPKERVLAQIHHHETDYVPYTLRFEGDVAERLDVHYGGDAWRSMIDNAIRRLGGPESELAVYQTDGPYYTDRYGSTWRVDHRPFHLVEPVLKRPSLEGLTLPDVDAIFESGWSEGLLEVIRQQKDYFLVIGFGLGLFERSWALRGFEEALMDIVVHADFYEELIERLTDHQMEIVERLSKLPVDGILFSDDWGYQQGVLVGAERWRKIFKPRLARLYQRAHEAGKYVLTHCCGSIEEILSDAIEIGLDVYQSVQPEAKNNDPYELKHKYGDRITFWGGLGSQSTIPFGAPDEIKAEVARLCREMGRGGGYVLCPAKPLQPGTPTENAAAVVEAFLHQAGVAFP
;
A
#
# COMPACT_ATOMS: atom_id res chain seq x y z
N MET A 1 -31.29 2.59 -0.59
CA MET A 1 -30.54 1.50 0.09
C MET A 1 -29.21 2.10 0.50
N SER A 2 -28.76 1.91 1.73
CA SER A 2 -27.41 2.35 2.12
C SER A 2 -26.42 1.29 1.67
N PHE A 3 -25.32 1.70 1.07
CA PHE A 3 -24.22 0.79 0.71
C PHE A 3 -23.53 0.26 1.98
N THR A 4 -23.08 -0.99 1.97
CA THR A 4 -22.05 -1.46 2.91
C THR A 4 -20.69 -0.84 2.56
N PRO A 5 -19.71 -0.81 3.49
CA PRO A 5 -18.35 -0.35 3.16
C PRO A 5 -17.75 -1.06 1.94
N LYS A 6 -17.96 -2.37 1.82
CA LYS A 6 -17.53 -3.17 0.67
C LYS A 6 -18.20 -2.74 -0.63
N GLU A 7 -19.52 -2.58 -0.63
CA GLU A 7 -20.26 -2.17 -1.82
C GLU A 7 -19.84 -0.78 -2.30
N ARG A 8 -19.50 0.16 -1.37
CA ARG A 8 -18.95 1.47 -1.75
C ARG A 8 -17.62 1.32 -2.47
N VAL A 9 -16.70 0.52 -1.95
CA VAL A 9 -15.39 0.32 -2.61
C VAL A 9 -15.56 -0.33 -3.97
N LEU A 10 -16.42 -1.36 -4.09
CA LEU A 10 -16.71 -2.01 -5.36
C LEU A 10 -17.32 -1.03 -6.37
N ALA A 11 -18.28 -0.19 -5.93
CA ALA A 11 -18.87 0.85 -6.79
C ALA A 11 -17.78 1.81 -7.30
N GLN A 12 -16.85 2.25 -6.44
CA GLN A 12 -15.73 3.09 -6.86
C GLN A 12 -14.82 2.40 -7.87
N ILE A 13 -14.47 1.13 -7.65
CA ILE A 13 -13.66 0.35 -8.60
C ILE A 13 -14.36 0.22 -9.96
N HIS A 14 -15.70 0.16 -9.96
CA HIS A 14 -16.51 0.12 -11.19
C HIS A 14 -16.89 1.52 -11.72
N HIS A 15 -16.26 2.58 -11.21
CA HIS A 15 -16.52 3.97 -11.61
C HIS A 15 -17.98 4.41 -11.45
N HIS A 16 -18.59 4.05 -10.30
CA HIS A 16 -19.92 4.50 -9.90
C HIS A 16 -19.82 5.35 -8.63
N GLU A 17 -20.55 6.46 -8.60
CA GLU A 17 -20.68 7.30 -7.41
C GLU A 17 -21.47 6.58 -6.29
N THR A 18 -21.15 6.93 -5.05
CA THR A 18 -21.77 6.38 -3.85
C THR A 18 -22.36 7.49 -2.99
N ASP A 19 -23.11 7.12 -1.94
CA ASP A 19 -23.70 8.06 -0.97
C ASP A 19 -22.67 9.00 -0.33
N TYR A 20 -21.45 8.49 -0.09
CA TYR A 20 -20.25 9.27 0.25
C TYR A 20 -18.99 8.54 -0.27
N VAL A 21 -17.89 9.25 -0.36
CA VAL A 21 -16.61 8.65 -0.81
C VAL A 21 -16.08 7.68 0.26
N PRO A 22 -15.88 6.38 -0.03
CA PRO A 22 -15.28 5.47 0.93
C PRO A 22 -13.88 5.95 1.31
N TYR A 23 -13.48 5.70 2.55
CA TYR A 23 -12.23 6.21 3.07
C TYR A 23 -11.46 5.19 3.91
N THR A 24 -10.17 5.48 4.08
CA THR A 24 -9.33 4.84 5.10
C THR A 24 -8.51 5.90 5.84
N LEU A 25 -8.48 5.79 7.16
CA LEU A 25 -7.73 6.68 8.03
C LEU A 25 -6.98 5.86 9.08
N ARG A 26 -5.67 6.03 9.14
CA ARG A 26 -4.78 5.31 10.05
C ARG A 26 -3.85 6.28 10.77
N PHE A 27 -3.35 5.86 11.92
CA PHE A 27 -2.52 6.66 12.82
C PHE A 27 -1.24 5.91 13.14
N GLU A 28 -0.13 6.63 13.29
CA GLU A 28 1.17 6.10 13.71
C GLU A 28 1.62 6.77 15.00
N GLY A 29 2.46 6.05 15.76
CA GLY A 29 3.02 6.52 17.01
C GLY A 29 1.95 6.95 18.01
N ASP A 30 2.10 8.14 18.57
CA ASP A 30 1.27 8.72 19.64
C ASP A 30 0.07 9.54 19.15
N VAL A 31 -0.19 9.57 17.84
CA VAL A 31 -1.23 10.46 17.26
C VAL A 31 -2.62 10.15 17.83
N ALA A 32 -2.94 8.87 17.93
CA ALA A 32 -4.25 8.44 18.43
C ALA A 32 -4.41 8.78 19.92
N GLU A 33 -3.39 8.60 20.75
CA GLU A 33 -3.39 8.95 22.17
C GLU A 33 -3.51 10.49 22.37
N ARG A 34 -2.86 11.29 21.54
CA ARG A 34 -3.02 12.75 21.56
C ARG A 34 -4.43 13.20 21.19
N LEU A 35 -5.06 12.49 20.24
CA LEU A 35 -6.46 12.71 19.89
C LEU A 35 -7.43 12.30 21.02
N ASP A 36 -7.14 11.22 21.78
CA ASP A 36 -7.93 10.84 22.95
C ASP A 36 -7.94 11.96 23.99
N VAL A 37 -6.78 12.58 24.23
CA VAL A 37 -6.67 13.73 25.13
C VAL A 37 -7.46 14.93 24.58
N HIS A 38 -7.32 15.21 23.28
CA HIS A 38 -8.00 16.32 22.61
C HIS A 38 -9.53 16.20 22.67
N TYR A 39 -10.07 15.01 22.48
CA TYR A 39 -11.51 14.73 22.48
C TYR A 39 -12.06 14.32 23.86
N GLY A 40 -11.21 14.20 24.87
CA GLY A 40 -11.63 13.79 26.24
C GLY A 40 -12.00 12.32 26.37
N GLY A 41 -11.52 11.44 25.46
CA GLY A 41 -11.73 10.00 25.45
C GLY A 41 -11.53 9.36 24.10
N ASP A 42 -11.64 8.04 24.04
CA ASP A 42 -11.37 7.23 22.86
C ASP A 42 -12.62 6.90 22.00
N ALA A 43 -13.79 7.40 22.37
CA ALA A 43 -15.06 7.09 21.69
C ALA A 43 -15.05 7.44 20.19
N TRP A 44 -14.32 8.47 19.78
CA TRP A 44 -14.14 8.89 18.40
C TRP A 44 -13.52 7.80 17.52
N ARG A 45 -12.69 6.91 18.09
CA ARG A 45 -12.03 5.81 17.35
C ARG A 45 -13.05 4.86 16.72
N SER A 46 -14.15 4.60 17.42
CA SER A 46 -15.24 3.73 16.96
C SER A 46 -16.09 4.37 15.83
N MET A 47 -15.99 5.68 15.63
CA MET A 47 -16.69 6.41 14.57
C MET A 47 -15.97 6.27 13.21
N ILE A 48 -14.69 5.90 13.21
CA ILE A 48 -13.90 5.71 11.98
C ILE A 48 -14.21 4.35 11.37
N ASP A 49 -14.86 4.37 10.22
CA ASP A 49 -15.26 3.18 9.47
C ASP A 49 -14.44 3.01 8.19
N ASN A 50 -13.22 2.48 8.35
CA ASN A 50 -12.32 2.22 7.21
C ASN A 50 -12.91 1.20 6.25
N ALA A 51 -13.29 1.63 5.06
CA ALA A 51 -13.98 0.80 4.08
C ALA A 51 -13.11 -0.35 3.50
N ILE A 52 -11.79 -0.14 3.44
CA ILE A 52 -10.82 -1.18 3.09
C ILE A 52 -10.12 -1.66 4.36
N ARG A 53 -10.19 -2.98 4.60
CA ARG A 53 -9.49 -3.63 5.71
C ARG A 53 -8.27 -4.38 5.17
N ARG A 54 -7.09 -3.96 5.60
CA ARG A 54 -5.83 -4.63 5.27
C ARG A 54 -5.58 -5.75 6.26
N LEU A 55 -5.60 -6.96 5.77
CA LEU A 55 -5.27 -8.16 6.54
C LEU A 55 -3.75 -8.36 6.52
N GLY A 56 -3.19 -8.78 7.64
CA GLY A 56 -1.78 -9.13 7.70
C GLY A 56 -1.49 -10.33 6.82
N GLY A 57 -0.60 -10.16 5.85
CA GLY A 57 -0.14 -11.25 4.99
C GLY A 57 0.86 -12.17 5.71
N PRO A 58 1.25 -13.29 5.09
CA PRO A 58 2.17 -14.27 5.68
C PRO A 58 3.58 -13.72 5.94
N GLU A 59 3.93 -12.65 5.25
CA GLU A 59 5.19 -11.89 5.45
C GLU A 59 4.96 -10.53 6.10
N SER A 60 3.88 -10.39 6.88
CA SER A 60 3.60 -9.13 7.55
C SER A 60 4.71 -8.77 8.54
N GLU A 61 4.95 -7.47 8.71
CA GLU A 61 5.94 -6.92 9.67
C GLU A 61 5.71 -7.34 11.14
N LEU A 62 4.63 -8.07 11.45
CA LEU A 62 4.31 -8.49 12.81
C LEU A 62 5.46 -9.31 13.44
N ALA A 63 6.18 -10.11 12.65
CA ALA A 63 7.32 -10.87 13.14
C ALA A 63 8.47 -9.97 13.63
N VAL A 64 8.63 -8.78 13.05
CA VAL A 64 9.65 -7.80 13.43
C VAL A 64 9.39 -7.26 14.85
N TYR A 65 8.14 -7.07 15.23
CA TYR A 65 7.76 -6.57 16.57
C TYR A 65 7.87 -7.62 17.69
N GLN A 66 8.20 -8.86 17.35
CA GLN A 66 8.36 -9.97 18.31
C GLN A 66 9.83 -10.28 18.60
N THR A 67 10.77 -9.47 18.10
CA THR A 67 12.21 -9.69 18.36
C THR A 67 12.62 -9.04 19.67
N ASP A 68 13.44 -9.75 20.47
CA ASP A 68 13.95 -9.28 21.76
C ASP A 68 15.22 -8.40 21.65
N GLY A 69 15.55 -7.91 20.44
CA GLY A 69 16.77 -7.15 20.22
C GLY A 69 16.64 -6.12 19.08
N PRO A 70 17.71 -5.33 18.85
CA PRO A 70 17.70 -4.30 17.80
C PRO A 70 17.78 -4.88 16.39
N TYR A 71 18.02 -6.18 16.23
CA TYR A 71 18.22 -6.83 14.95
C TYR A 71 17.22 -7.96 14.73
N TYR A 72 16.78 -8.07 13.49
CA TYR A 72 15.89 -9.13 13.02
C TYR A 72 16.42 -9.72 11.72
N THR A 73 16.53 -11.03 11.63
CA THR A 73 16.85 -11.73 10.38
C THR A 73 15.55 -12.24 9.78
N ASP A 74 15.23 -11.78 8.58
CA ASP A 74 14.03 -12.18 7.87
C ASP A 74 14.14 -13.61 7.32
N ARG A 75 13.02 -14.14 6.83
CA ARG A 75 12.95 -15.51 6.29
C ARG A 75 13.84 -15.75 5.07
N TYR A 76 14.25 -14.68 4.40
CA TYR A 76 15.15 -14.73 3.25
C TYR A 76 16.61 -14.68 3.67
N GLY A 77 16.90 -14.51 4.97
CA GLY A 77 18.22 -14.48 5.56
C GLY A 77 18.86 -13.09 5.63
N SER A 78 18.14 -12.04 5.24
CA SER A 78 18.64 -10.66 5.37
C SER A 78 18.44 -10.13 6.77
N THR A 79 19.45 -9.42 7.32
CA THR A 79 19.42 -8.88 8.68
C THR A 79 19.10 -7.39 8.66
N TRP A 80 18.11 -7.02 9.47
CA TRP A 80 17.59 -5.67 9.60
C TRP A 80 17.80 -5.12 11.00
N ARG A 81 18.08 -3.84 11.10
CA ARG A 81 17.98 -3.10 12.36
C ARG A 81 16.56 -2.56 12.52
N VAL A 82 15.89 -2.93 13.61
CA VAL A 82 14.44 -2.74 13.79
C VAL A 82 14.07 -2.01 15.09
N ASP A 83 15.04 -1.53 15.86
CA ASP A 83 14.85 -0.81 17.12
C ASP A 83 14.23 0.60 16.95
N HIS A 84 14.21 1.12 15.73
CA HIS A 84 13.57 2.39 15.38
C HIS A 84 13.17 2.39 13.90
N ARG A 85 12.20 3.21 13.52
CA ARG A 85 11.82 3.45 12.12
C ARG A 85 12.55 4.65 11.54
N PRO A 86 12.90 4.61 10.24
CA PRO A 86 12.71 3.48 9.31
C PRO A 86 13.64 2.31 9.66
N PHE A 87 13.20 1.08 9.34
CA PHE A 87 14.05 -0.10 9.49
C PHE A 87 15.19 -0.05 8.46
N HIS A 88 16.39 -0.49 8.88
CA HIS A 88 17.58 -0.43 8.04
C HIS A 88 18.10 -1.83 7.74
N LEU A 89 18.31 -2.13 6.46
CA LEU A 89 19.04 -3.32 6.04
C LEU A 89 20.49 -3.21 6.50
N VAL A 90 20.95 -4.15 7.34
CA VAL A 90 22.30 -4.19 7.87
C VAL A 90 23.16 -5.18 7.10
N GLU A 91 22.60 -6.34 6.80
CA GLU A 91 23.30 -7.42 6.14
C GLU A 91 22.43 -8.10 5.09
N PRO A 92 22.67 -7.84 3.78
CA PRO A 92 22.01 -8.56 2.71
C PRO A 92 22.58 -9.95 2.52
N VAL A 93 21.78 -10.88 2.02
CA VAL A 93 22.18 -12.28 1.73
C VAL A 93 23.20 -12.34 0.61
N LEU A 94 22.97 -11.63 -0.48
CA LEU A 94 23.80 -11.66 -1.68
C LEU A 94 24.90 -10.60 -1.60
N LYS A 95 26.12 -11.00 -1.28
CA LYS A 95 27.29 -10.11 -1.16
C LYS A 95 27.92 -9.73 -2.51
N ARG A 96 27.61 -10.46 -3.57
CA ARG A 96 28.12 -10.28 -4.94
C ARG A 96 27.02 -10.55 -5.96
N PRO A 97 27.15 -10.09 -7.22
CA PRO A 97 26.15 -10.34 -8.26
C PRO A 97 26.16 -11.81 -8.71
N SER A 98 25.70 -12.69 -7.85
CA SER A 98 25.58 -14.13 -8.05
C SER A 98 24.44 -14.66 -7.21
N LEU A 99 23.68 -15.64 -7.76
CA LEU A 99 22.62 -16.33 -7.02
C LEU A 99 23.14 -17.48 -6.14
N GLU A 100 24.46 -17.68 -6.09
CA GLU A 100 25.06 -18.67 -5.22
C GLU A 100 24.73 -18.39 -3.74
N GLY A 101 24.12 -19.37 -3.08
CA GLY A 101 23.67 -19.26 -1.69
C GLY A 101 22.30 -18.62 -1.49
N LEU A 102 21.63 -18.20 -2.55
CA LEU A 102 20.23 -17.75 -2.46
C LEU A 102 19.31 -18.96 -2.19
N THR A 103 18.65 -18.93 -1.05
CA THR A 103 17.57 -19.86 -0.69
C THR A 103 16.29 -19.05 -0.46
N LEU A 104 15.28 -19.28 -1.27
CA LEU A 104 13.95 -18.67 -1.06
C LEU A 104 13.18 -19.51 -0.03
N PRO A 105 12.37 -18.87 0.84
CA PRO A 105 11.56 -19.58 1.82
C PRO A 105 10.61 -20.58 1.16
N ASP A 106 10.41 -21.72 1.78
CA ASP A 106 9.38 -22.67 1.37
C ASP A 106 7.99 -22.04 1.57
N VAL A 107 7.24 -21.92 0.48
CA VAL A 107 5.91 -21.29 0.49
C VAL A 107 4.92 -22.09 1.35
N ASP A 108 4.97 -23.42 1.34
CA ASP A 108 4.11 -24.22 2.18
C ASP A 108 4.40 -23.97 3.67
N ALA A 109 5.66 -23.91 4.07
CA ALA A 109 6.05 -23.58 5.43
C ALA A 109 5.62 -22.15 5.85
N ILE A 110 5.58 -21.18 4.92
CA ILE A 110 5.07 -19.84 5.18
C ILE A 110 3.59 -19.90 5.58
N PHE A 111 2.78 -20.71 4.89
CA PHE A 111 1.34 -20.79 5.11
C PHE A 111 0.94 -21.78 6.22
N GLU A 112 1.77 -22.77 6.54
CA GLU A 112 1.54 -23.75 7.63
C GLU A 112 1.81 -23.20 9.03
N SER A 113 2.39 -22.03 9.18
CA SER A 113 2.81 -21.43 10.44
C SER A 113 1.67 -21.02 11.39
N GLY A 114 0.44 -21.54 11.21
CA GLY A 114 -0.74 -21.21 12.04
C GLY A 114 -1.36 -19.84 11.72
N TRP A 115 -0.73 -19.08 10.83
CA TRP A 115 -1.20 -17.75 10.41
C TRP A 115 -2.62 -17.76 9.82
N SER A 116 -2.98 -18.80 9.09
CA SER A 116 -4.26 -18.87 8.36
C SER A 116 -5.48 -19.18 9.23
N GLU A 117 -5.33 -19.83 10.39
CA GLU A 117 -6.47 -20.25 11.22
C GLU A 117 -7.24 -19.07 11.80
N GLY A 118 -6.53 -18.12 12.43
CA GLY A 118 -7.14 -16.89 12.96
C GLY A 118 -7.65 -15.96 11.85
N LEU A 119 -7.00 -15.96 10.68
CA LEU A 119 -7.35 -15.11 9.57
C LEU A 119 -8.74 -15.41 8.99
N LEU A 120 -9.11 -16.67 8.82
CA LEU A 120 -10.43 -17.04 8.29
C LEU A 120 -11.58 -16.57 9.21
N GLU A 121 -11.37 -16.54 10.53
CA GLU A 121 -12.34 -15.98 11.45
C GLU A 121 -12.46 -14.45 11.30
N VAL A 122 -11.35 -13.75 11.21
CA VAL A 122 -11.32 -12.29 10.95
C VAL A 122 -12.03 -11.95 9.64
N ILE A 123 -11.77 -12.72 8.57
CA ILE A 123 -12.43 -12.54 7.27
C ILE A 123 -13.96 -12.70 7.41
N ARG A 124 -14.44 -13.72 8.12
CA ARG A 124 -15.88 -13.93 8.33
C ARG A 124 -16.54 -12.77 9.08
N GLN A 125 -15.87 -12.27 10.13
CA GLN A 125 -16.37 -11.15 10.92
C GLN A 125 -16.41 -9.84 10.17
N GLN A 126 -15.53 -9.67 9.17
CA GLN A 126 -15.39 -8.42 8.40
C GLN A 126 -15.91 -8.52 6.97
N LYS A 127 -16.81 -9.45 6.68
CA LYS A 127 -17.33 -9.72 5.32
C LYS A 127 -18.00 -8.53 4.62
N ASP A 128 -18.48 -7.55 5.40
CA ASP A 128 -19.15 -6.34 4.90
C ASP A 128 -18.15 -5.21 4.52
N TYR A 129 -16.85 -5.46 4.71
CA TYR A 129 -15.74 -4.60 4.31
C TYR A 129 -15.04 -5.14 3.07
N PHE A 130 -14.37 -4.26 2.34
CA PHE A 130 -13.49 -4.67 1.25
C PHE A 130 -12.16 -5.17 1.83
N LEU A 131 -11.93 -6.47 1.71
CA LEU A 131 -10.80 -7.15 2.35
C LEU A 131 -9.64 -7.28 1.37
N VAL A 132 -8.48 -6.75 1.76
CA VAL A 132 -7.25 -6.90 0.97
C VAL A 132 -6.16 -7.58 1.80
N ILE A 133 -5.36 -8.41 1.14
CA ILE A 133 -4.22 -9.07 1.73
C ILE A 133 -2.96 -8.78 0.93
N GLY A 134 -1.88 -8.45 1.64
CA GLY A 134 -0.55 -8.26 1.05
C GLY A 134 0.40 -9.38 1.47
N PHE A 135 1.50 -9.51 0.77
CA PHE A 135 2.49 -10.54 1.08
C PHE A 135 3.91 -9.99 1.40
N GLY A 136 4.05 -8.70 1.60
CA GLY A 136 5.33 -8.07 1.96
C GLY A 136 5.95 -7.29 0.82
N LEU A 137 7.28 -7.34 0.71
CA LEU A 137 8.03 -6.59 -0.30
C LEU A 137 7.79 -7.14 -1.70
N GLY A 138 7.55 -6.25 -2.66
CA GLY A 138 7.43 -6.59 -4.07
C GLY A 138 8.75 -7.00 -4.72
N LEU A 139 8.77 -7.07 -6.03
CA LEU A 139 9.94 -7.57 -6.78
C LEU A 139 11.17 -6.68 -6.59
N PHE A 140 11.00 -5.36 -6.76
CA PHE A 140 12.10 -4.40 -6.60
C PHE A 140 12.57 -4.33 -5.16
N GLU A 141 11.64 -4.15 -4.21
CA GLU A 141 11.99 -4.05 -2.79
C GLU A 141 12.62 -5.33 -2.27
N ARG A 142 12.12 -6.51 -2.64
CA ARG A 142 12.71 -7.78 -2.25
C ARG A 142 14.11 -7.97 -2.86
N SER A 143 14.33 -7.52 -4.08
CA SER A 143 15.64 -7.64 -4.72
C SER A 143 16.72 -6.83 -3.99
N TRP A 144 16.43 -5.59 -3.61
CA TRP A 144 17.39 -4.80 -2.85
C TRP A 144 17.50 -5.24 -1.38
N ALA A 145 16.43 -5.80 -0.80
CA ALA A 145 16.51 -6.39 0.52
C ALA A 145 17.46 -7.59 0.57
N LEU A 146 17.58 -8.33 -0.54
CA LEU A 146 18.51 -9.46 -0.68
C LEU A 146 19.94 -9.04 -1.05
N ARG A 147 20.11 -7.95 -1.80
CA ARG A 147 21.37 -7.58 -2.42
C ARG A 147 22.03 -6.34 -1.80
N GLY A 148 21.27 -5.48 -1.13
CA GLY A 148 21.66 -4.11 -0.78
C GLY A 148 21.08 -3.12 -1.77
N PHE A 149 20.66 -1.94 -1.29
CA PHE A 149 19.93 -0.96 -2.10
C PHE A 149 20.80 -0.38 -3.23
N GLU A 150 22.02 0.09 -2.88
CA GLU A 150 22.94 0.67 -3.85
C GLU A 150 23.44 -0.38 -4.86
N GLU A 151 23.78 -1.57 -4.38
CA GLU A 151 24.23 -2.67 -5.21
C GLU A 151 23.14 -3.16 -6.17
N ALA A 152 21.89 -3.26 -5.73
CA ALA A 152 20.78 -3.64 -6.60
C ALA A 152 20.57 -2.61 -7.73
N LEU A 153 20.65 -1.31 -7.43
CA LEU A 153 20.57 -0.26 -8.44
C LEU A 153 21.74 -0.30 -9.44
N MET A 154 22.96 -0.61 -8.94
CA MET A 154 24.11 -0.82 -9.84
C MET A 154 23.94 -2.06 -10.71
N ASP A 155 23.50 -3.17 -10.13
CA ASP A 155 23.33 -4.45 -10.83
C ASP A 155 22.32 -4.37 -11.98
N ILE A 156 21.27 -3.56 -11.84
CA ILE A 156 20.31 -3.27 -12.93
C ILE A 156 21.00 -2.78 -14.22
N VAL A 157 22.17 -2.12 -14.07
CA VAL A 157 22.91 -1.52 -15.19
C VAL A 157 24.15 -2.32 -15.54
N VAL A 158 24.93 -2.71 -14.53
CA VAL A 158 26.27 -3.29 -14.70
C VAL A 158 26.23 -4.81 -14.79
N HIS A 159 25.29 -5.45 -14.10
CA HIS A 159 25.13 -6.90 -14.03
C HIS A 159 23.70 -7.32 -14.40
N ALA A 160 23.21 -6.79 -15.53
CA ALA A 160 21.81 -6.92 -15.95
C ALA A 160 21.32 -8.38 -16.02
N ASP A 161 22.14 -9.30 -16.54
CA ASP A 161 21.76 -10.72 -16.66
C ASP A 161 21.54 -11.36 -15.27
N PHE A 162 22.43 -11.06 -14.30
CA PHE A 162 22.25 -11.50 -12.92
C PHE A 162 20.96 -10.92 -12.31
N TYR A 163 20.76 -9.61 -12.49
CA TYR A 163 19.60 -8.95 -11.89
C TYR A 163 18.30 -9.47 -12.49
N GLU A 164 18.22 -9.65 -13.82
CA GLU A 164 17.04 -10.20 -14.48
C GLU A 164 16.75 -11.64 -14.02
N GLU A 165 17.79 -12.47 -13.81
CA GLU A 165 17.63 -13.82 -13.26
C GLU A 165 17.14 -13.79 -11.80
N LEU A 166 17.66 -12.88 -10.96
CA LEU A 166 17.18 -12.67 -9.59
C LEU A 166 15.69 -12.30 -9.57
N ILE A 167 15.28 -11.34 -10.40
CA ILE A 167 13.88 -10.92 -10.49
C ILE A 167 12.99 -12.06 -11.01
N GLU A 168 13.46 -12.87 -11.95
CA GLU A 168 12.69 -14.04 -12.44
C GLU A 168 12.46 -15.05 -11.31
N ARG A 169 13.49 -15.40 -10.54
CA ARG A 169 13.36 -16.29 -9.39
C ARG A 169 12.40 -15.76 -8.33
N LEU A 170 12.47 -14.45 -8.06
CA LEU A 170 11.54 -13.81 -7.14
C LEU A 170 10.11 -13.83 -7.69
N THR A 171 9.94 -13.66 -8.99
CA THR A 171 8.62 -13.71 -9.63
C THR A 171 7.99 -15.08 -9.49
N ASP A 172 8.74 -16.15 -9.74
CA ASP A 172 8.24 -17.52 -9.61
C ASP A 172 7.85 -17.83 -8.15
N HIS A 173 8.68 -17.41 -7.20
CA HIS A 173 8.36 -17.54 -5.78
C HIS A 173 7.11 -16.75 -5.36
N GLN A 174 7.00 -15.48 -5.80
CA GLN A 174 5.82 -14.66 -5.52
C GLN A 174 4.57 -15.19 -6.23
N MET A 175 4.71 -15.85 -7.38
CA MET A 175 3.61 -16.51 -8.06
C MET A 175 2.97 -17.61 -7.18
N GLU A 176 3.79 -18.44 -6.55
CA GLU A 176 3.30 -19.45 -5.61
C GLU A 176 2.57 -18.82 -4.42
N ILE A 177 3.09 -17.72 -3.87
CA ILE A 177 2.41 -16.97 -2.80
C ILE A 177 1.07 -16.41 -3.28
N VAL A 178 1.01 -15.78 -4.46
CA VAL A 178 -0.23 -15.26 -5.05
C VAL A 178 -1.25 -16.39 -5.24
N GLU A 179 -0.83 -17.56 -5.69
CA GLU A 179 -1.72 -18.72 -5.82
C GLU A 179 -2.33 -19.19 -4.49
N ARG A 180 -1.57 -19.11 -3.41
CA ARG A 180 -2.10 -19.44 -2.07
C ARG A 180 -3.04 -18.36 -1.56
N LEU A 181 -2.65 -17.08 -1.67
CA LEU A 181 -3.48 -15.95 -1.25
C LEU A 181 -4.80 -15.89 -2.02
N SER A 182 -4.77 -16.23 -3.30
CA SER A 182 -5.93 -16.24 -4.19
C SER A 182 -7.04 -17.24 -3.76
N LYS A 183 -6.69 -18.27 -2.96
CA LYS A 183 -7.65 -19.23 -2.40
C LYS A 183 -8.41 -18.67 -1.18
N LEU A 184 -7.94 -17.58 -0.60
CA LEU A 184 -8.60 -16.96 0.55
C LEU A 184 -9.85 -16.17 0.10
N PRO A 185 -10.90 -16.09 0.95
CA PRO A 185 -12.11 -15.34 0.63
C PRO A 185 -11.92 -13.83 0.89
N VAL A 186 -10.89 -13.25 0.29
CA VAL A 186 -10.60 -11.81 0.26
C VAL A 186 -11.00 -11.21 -1.07
N ASP A 187 -11.16 -9.88 -1.15
CA ASP A 187 -11.57 -9.19 -2.37
C ASP A 187 -10.39 -8.84 -3.28
N GLY A 188 -9.25 -8.51 -2.69
CA GLY A 188 -8.08 -8.10 -3.47
C GLY A 188 -6.76 -8.52 -2.86
N ILE A 189 -5.72 -8.49 -3.69
CA ILE A 189 -4.32 -8.68 -3.31
C ILE A 189 -3.61 -7.33 -3.43
N LEU A 190 -2.94 -6.93 -2.36
CA LEU A 190 -2.16 -5.69 -2.30
C LEU A 190 -0.69 -6.00 -2.55
N PHE A 191 -0.22 -5.61 -3.70
CA PHE A 191 1.19 -5.61 -4.06
C PHE A 191 1.84 -4.33 -3.53
N SER A 192 2.94 -4.44 -2.81
CA SER A 192 3.68 -3.28 -2.30
C SER A 192 5.06 -3.28 -2.90
N ASP A 193 5.40 -2.21 -3.64
CA ASP A 193 6.71 -2.11 -4.27
C ASP A 193 7.03 -0.64 -4.59
N ASP A 194 7.99 -0.05 -3.90
CA ASP A 194 8.30 1.37 -4.02
C ASP A 194 9.22 1.65 -5.23
N TRP A 195 8.64 1.65 -6.42
CA TRP A 195 9.35 2.01 -7.67
C TRP A 195 9.57 3.52 -7.82
N GLY A 196 8.73 4.31 -7.13
CA GLY A 196 8.73 5.76 -7.24
C GLY A 196 9.59 6.46 -6.18
N TYR A 197 10.02 7.67 -6.52
CA TYR A 197 10.57 8.63 -5.59
C TYR A 197 10.02 10.02 -5.90
N GLN A 198 10.49 11.07 -5.24
CA GLN A 198 9.91 12.42 -5.41
C GLN A 198 9.96 12.95 -6.85
N GLN A 199 10.90 12.51 -7.67
CA GLN A 199 11.12 13.05 -9.02
C GLN A 199 10.71 12.09 -10.16
N GLY A 200 10.27 10.85 -9.86
CA GLY A 200 9.86 9.87 -10.87
C GLY A 200 10.14 8.43 -10.48
N VAL A 201 10.42 7.58 -11.46
CA VAL A 201 10.70 6.15 -11.26
C VAL A 201 12.18 5.92 -10.98
N LEU A 202 12.51 5.29 -9.85
CA LEU A 202 13.89 5.08 -9.36
C LEU A 202 14.82 4.46 -10.40
N VAL A 203 14.38 3.42 -11.06
CA VAL A 203 15.16 2.70 -12.08
C VAL A 203 15.00 3.29 -13.50
N GLY A 204 14.14 4.31 -13.64
CA GLY A 204 13.70 4.87 -14.93
C GLY A 204 12.63 4.01 -15.60
N ALA A 205 11.72 4.67 -16.33
CA ALA A 205 10.54 4.02 -16.91
C ALA A 205 10.89 2.91 -17.92
N GLU A 206 11.95 3.10 -18.74
CA GLU A 206 12.36 2.09 -19.72
C GLU A 206 12.81 0.77 -19.07
N ARG A 207 13.64 0.88 -18.00
CA ARG A 207 14.09 -0.32 -17.28
C ARG A 207 12.96 -0.97 -16.52
N TRP A 208 12.04 -0.18 -15.94
CA TRP A 208 10.85 -0.72 -15.32
C TRP A 208 10.00 -1.52 -16.33
N ARG A 209 9.77 -0.98 -17.53
CA ARG A 209 9.05 -1.69 -18.61
C ARG A 209 9.73 -2.98 -19.03
N LYS A 210 11.06 -2.98 -19.11
CA LYS A 210 11.83 -4.18 -19.51
C LYS A 210 11.84 -5.26 -18.41
N ILE A 211 12.08 -4.85 -17.17
CA ILE A 211 12.39 -5.78 -16.07
C ILE A 211 11.12 -6.16 -15.29
N PHE A 212 10.34 -5.18 -14.87
CA PHE A 212 9.24 -5.43 -13.93
C PHE A 212 7.88 -5.63 -14.61
N LYS A 213 7.55 -4.83 -15.64
CA LYS A 213 6.24 -4.90 -16.30
C LYS A 213 5.83 -6.32 -16.72
N PRO A 214 6.65 -7.11 -17.44
CA PRO A 214 6.23 -8.47 -17.89
C PRO A 214 6.02 -9.43 -16.72
N ARG A 215 6.74 -9.27 -15.64
CA ARG A 215 6.65 -10.12 -14.45
C ARG A 215 5.45 -9.76 -13.59
N LEU A 216 5.21 -8.47 -13.40
CA LEU A 216 4.00 -7.97 -12.74
C LEU A 216 2.74 -8.36 -13.52
N ALA A 217 2.78 -8.35 -14.85
CA ALA A 217 1.66 -8.81 -15.68
C ALA A 217 1.27 -10.27 -15.36
N ARG A 218 2.26 -11.17 -15.17
CA ARG A 218 2.01 -12.56 -14.76
C ARG A 218 1.34 -12.64 -13.39
N LEU A 219 1.84 -11.89 -12.40
CA LEU A 219 1.30 -11.86 -11.04
C LEU A 219 -0.13 -11.29 -11.00
N TYR A 220 -0.37 -10.19 -11.70
CA TYR A 220 -1.68 -9.53 -11.77
C TYR A 220 -2.70 -10.39 -12.50
N GLN A 221 -2.31 -10.99 -13.63
CA GLN A 221 -3.15 -11.93 -14.35
C GLN A 221 -3.58 -13.09 -13.45
N ARG A 222 -2.64 -13.66 -12.67
CA ARG A 222 -2.94 -14.79 -11.76
C ARG A 222 -3.95 -14.40 -10.67
N ALA A 223 -3.85 -13.18 -10.13
CA ALA A 223 -4.82 -12.66 -9.18
C ALA A 223 -6.21 -12.49 -9.82
N HIS A 224 -6.28 -11.92 -11.01
CA HIS A 224 -7.54 -11.73 -11.76
C HIS A 224 -8.19 -13.05 -12.16
N GLU A 225 -7.42 -14.06 -12.58
CA GLU A 225 -7.94 -15.41 -12.89
C GLU A 225 -8.64 -16.06 -11.69
N ALA A 226 -8.24 -15.66 -10.48
CA ALA A 226 -8.89 -16.09 -9.24
C ALA A 226 -10.02 -15.13 -8.78
N GLY A 227 -10.39 -14.16 -9.58
CA GLY A 227 -11.44 -13.17 -9.27
C GLY A 227 -11.03 -12.15 -8.21
N LYS A 228 -9.73 -11.88 -8.04
CA LYS A 228 -9.22 -10.88 -7.09
C LYS A 228 -8.91 -9.57 -7.79
N TYR A 229 -9.24 -8.45 -7.12
CA TYR A 229 -8.75 -7.15 -7.54
C TYR A 229 -7.25 -7.00 -7.24
N VAL A 230 -6.57 -6.28 -8.11
CA VAL A 230 -5.14 -5.99 -7.99
C VAL A 230 -4.97 -4.56 -7.48
N LEU A 231 -4.41 -4.44 -6.29
CA LEU A 231 -4.07 -3.15 -5.70
C LEU A 231 -2.55 -3.01 -5.61
N THR A 232 -2.03 -1.82 -5.83
CA THR A 232 -0.59 -1.56 -5.61
C THR A 232 -0.38 -0.42 -4.63
N HIS A 233 0.56 -0.62 -3.69
CA HIS A 233 1.14 0.46 -2.91
C HIS A 233 2.48 0.84 -3.53
N CYS A 234 2.62 2.13 -3.86
CA CYS A 234 3.90 2.68 -4.28
C CYS A 234 3.99 4.13 -3.82
N CYS A 235 5.04 4.46 -3.07
CA CYS A 235 5.37 5.83 -2.70
C CYS A 235 5.96 6.60 -3.89
N GLY A 236 5.92 7.94 -3.80
CA GLY A 236 6.51 8.82 -4.82
C GLY A 236 5.70 8.86 -6.12
N SER A 237 6.37 9.26 -7.19
CA SER A 237 5.75 9.41 -8.50
C SER A 237 5.99 8.19 -9.39
N ILE A 238 4.89 7.63 -9.90
CA ILE A 238 4.91 6.57 -10.94
C ILE A 238 4.11 6.97 -12.18
N GLU A 239 3.80 8.25 -12.36
CA GLU A 239 2.98 8.73 -13.47
C GLU A 239 3.53 8.27 -14.83
N GLU A 240 4.87 8.23 -15.00
CA GLU A 240 5.54 7.79 -16.23
C GLU A 240 5.26 6.32 -16.62
N ILE A 241 4.86 5.50 -15.67
CA ILE A 241 4.58 4.06 -15.86
C ILE A 241 3.13 3.70 -15.50
N LEU A 242 2.32 4.65 -15.05
CA LEU A 242 0.96 4.37 -14.60
C LEU A 242 0.08 3.79 -15.72
N SER A 243 0.21 4.30 -16.95
CA SER A 243 -0.49 3.73 -18.10
C SER A 243 -0.11 2.27 -18.36
N ASP A 244 1.17 1.94 -18.20
CA ASP A 244 1.67 0.57 -18.34
C ASP A 244 1.14 -0.34 -17.21
N ALA A 245 1.09 0.17 -15.98
CA ALA A 245 0.54 -0.58 -14.84
C ALA A 245 -0.96 -0.88 -15.02
N ILE A 246 -1.73 0.09 -15.54
CA ILE A 246 -3.14 -0.10 -15.90
C ILE A 246 -3.28 -1.16 -17.01
N GLU A 247 -2.45 -1.09 -18.06
CA GLU A 247 -2.46 -2.05 -19.18
C GLU A 247 -2.27 -3.49 -18.71
N ILE A 248 -1.42 -3.73 -17.71
CA ILE A 248 -1.17 -5.07 -17.18
C ILE A 248 -2.16 -5.50 -16.08
N GLY A 249 -3.18 -4.69 -15.77
CA GLY A 249 -4.29 -5.06 -14.91
C GLY A 249 -4.24 -4.50 -13.49
N LEU A 250 -3.65 -3.32 -13.28
CA LEU A 250 -3.78 -2.61 -11.99
C LEU A 250 -5.18 -2.00 -11.87
N ASP A 251 -5.94 -2.38 -10.82
CA ASP A 251 -7.29 -1.87 -10.54
C ASP A 251 -7.27 -0.66 -9.59
N VAL A 252 -6.38 -0.66 -8.58
CA VAL A 252 -6.32 0.39 -7.56
C VAL A 252 -4.88 0.81 -7.29
N TYR A 253 -4.59 2.09 -7.44
CA TYR A 253 -3.29 2.68 -7.11
C TYR A 253 -3.31 3.38 -5.75
N GLN A 254 -2.47 2.94 -4.85
CA GLN A 254 -2.20 3.51 -3.53
C GLN A 254 -0.66 3.66 -3.36
N SER A 255 -0.09 4.73 -2.83
CA SER A 255 -0.71 5.93 -2.33
C SER A 255 -0.50 7.07 -3.33
N VAL A 256 -1.56 7.80 -3.62
CA VAL A 256 -1.42 9.02 -4.42
C VAL A 256 -0.81 10.11 -3.52
N GLN A 257 0.48 10.39 -3.72
CA GLN A 257 1.24 11.35 -2.91
C GLN A 257 1.38 12.67 -3.69
N PRO A 258 0.61 13.73 -3.36
CA PRO A 258 0.54 14.95 -4.18
C PRO A 258 1.84 15.75 -4.22
N GLU A 259 2.72 15.56 -3.24
CA GLU A 259 4.02 16.24 -3.18
C GLU A 259 5.06 15.70 -4.17
N ALA A 260 4.84 14.52 -4.73
CA ALA A 260 5.72 13.96 -5.73
C ALA A 260 5.43 14.56 -7.12
N LYS A 261 6.47 14.66 -7.94
CA LYS A 261 6.39 15.25 -9.28
C LYS A 261 5.32 14.56 -10.14
N ASN A 262 4.51 15.34 -10.86
CA ASN A 262 3.43 14.87 -11.74
C ASN A 262 2.36 14.00 -11.02
N ASN A 263 2.26 14.10 -9.71
CA ASN A 263 1.39 13.25 -8.89
C ASN A 263 0.21 14.05 -8.29
N ASP A 264 -0.10 15.22 -8.87
CA ASP A 264 -1.30 15.98 -8.51
C ASP A 264 -2.54 15.10 -8.70
N PRO A 265 -3.35 14.87 -7.66
CA PRO A 265 -4.47 13.93 -7.73
C PRO A 265 -5.51 14.33 -8.78
N TYR A 266 -5.74 15.61 -8.99
CA TYR A 266 -6.73 16.12 -9.93
C TYR A 266 -6.27 15.91 -11.38
N GLU A 267 -4.99 16.12 -11.65
CA GLU A 267 -4.39 15.83 -12.95
C GLU A 267 -4.38 14.33 -13.26
N LEU A 268 -4.05 13.51 -12.25
CA LEU A 268 -4.12 12.05 -12.37
C LEU A 268 -5.56 11.58 -12.64
N LYS A 269 -6.54 12.15 -11.93
CA LYS A 269 -7.97 11.86 -12.16
C LYS A 269 -8.39 12.22 -13.57
N HIS A 270 -7.95 13.38 -14.06
CA HIS A 270 -8.27 13.81 -15.43
C HIS A 270 -7.69 12.87 -16.49
N LYS A 271 -6.45 12.38 -16.30
CA LYS A 271 -5.74 11.53 -17.27
C LYS A 271 -6.17 10.06 -17.23
N TYR A 272 -6.46 9.53 -16.05
CA TYR A 272 -6.58 8.07 -15.84
C TYR A 272 -7.84 7.65 -15.07
N GLY A 273 -8.63 8.62 -14.58
CA GLY A 273 -9.72 8.37 -13.65
C GLY A 273 -10.92 7.59 -14.20
N ASP A 274 -10.92 7.28 -15.50
CA ASP A 274 -11.88 6.39 -16.16
C ASP A 274 -11.39 4.93 -16.25
N ARG A 275 -10.14 4.66 -15.88
CA ARG A 275 -9.47 3.37 -16.06
C ARG A 275 -8.88 2.77 -14.79
N ILE A 276 -8.75 3.56 -13.73
CA ILE A 276 -8.15 3.12 -12.46
C ILE A 276 -8.81 3.81 -11.28
N THR A 277 -8.84 3.12 -10.14
CA THR A 277 -9.26 3.71 -8.87
C THR A 277 -8.05 4.25 -8.11
N PHE A 278 -8.13 5.51 -7.69
CA PHE A 278 -7.12 6.14 -6.86
C PHE A 278 -7.44 6.00 -5.37
N TRP A 279 -6.46 5.61 -4.59
CA TRP A 279 -6.56 5.50 -3.13
C TRP A 279 -5.46 6.33 -2.46
N GLY A 280 -5.82 7.51 -1.95
CA GLY A 280 -4.84 8.46 -1.38
C GLY A 280 -5.24 9.92 -1.63
N GLY A 281 -4.26 10.76 -1.96
CA GLY A 281 -4.44 12.12 -2.47
C GLY A 281 -4.40 13.23 -1.42
N LEU A 282 -4.62 12.96 -0.12
CA LEU A 282 -4.46 13.99 0.91
C LEU A 282 -2.98 14.09 1.33
N GLY A 283 -2.39 15.26 1.11
CA GLY A 283 -0.96 15.50 1.28
C GLY A 283 -0.46 15.31 2.70
N SER A 284 0.47 14.36 2.88
CA SER A 284 1.05 14.01 4.18
C SER A 284 2.42 14.65 4.45
N GLN A 285 3.00 15.34 3.47
CA GLN A 285 4.24 16.11 3.61
C GLN A 285 4.04 17.62 3.46
N SER A 286 2.83 18.06 3.15
CA SER A 286 2.48 19.47 2.96
C SER A 286 1.22 19.85 3.72
N THR A 287 0.06 19.43 3.23
CA THR A 287 -1.27 19.86 3.72
C THR A 287 -1.49 19.46 5.18
N ILE A 288 -1.28 18.18 5.52
CA ILE A 288 -1.55 17.70 6.89
C ILE A 288 -0.61 18.31 7.92
N PRO A 289 0.74 18.28 7.76
CA PRO A 289 1.64 18.76 8.80
C PRO A 289 1.73 20.30 8.88
N PHE A 290 1.45 21.03 7.79
CA PHE A 290 1.75 22.46 7.70
C PHE A 290 0.57 23.34 7.34
N GLY A 291 -0.55 22.79 6.88
CA GLY A 291 -1.77 23.55 6.60
C GLY A 291 -2.51 23.98 7.86
N ALA A 292 -3.38 24.97 7.74
CA ALA A 292 -4.33 25.30 8.80
C ALA A 292 -5.49 24.28 8.83
N PRO A 293 -6.16 24.04 9.98
CA PRO A 293 -7.29 23.11 10.08
C PRO A 293 -8.38 23.33 9.03
N ASP A 294 -8.72 24.58 8.73
CA ASP A 294 -9.75 24.90 7.72
C ASP A 294 -9.28 24.59 6.28
N GLU A 295 -7.99 24.76 5.99
CA GLU A 295 -7.41 24.38 4.70
C GLU A 295 -7.44 22.86 4.51
N ILE A 296 -7.16 22.09 5.56
CA ILE A 296 -7.25 20.61 5.55
C ILE A 296 -8.70 20.19 5.27
N LYS A 297 -9.67 20.76 5.97
CA LYS A 297 -11.09 20.47 5.76
C LYS A 297 -11.55 20.83 4.34
N ALA A 298 -11.11 21.98 3.83
CA ALA A 298 -11.40 22.41 2.46
C ALA A 298 -10.81 21.45 1.41
N GLU A 299 -9.56 20.98 1.62
CA GLU A 299 -8.91 20.04 0.71
C GLU A 299 -9.59 18.66 0.73
N VAL A 300 -9.99 18.15 1.91
CA VAL A 300 -10.78 16.90 2.00
C VAL A 300 -12.10 17.06 1.24
N ALA A 301 -12.81 18.16 1.43
CA ALA A 301 -14.05 18.43 0.69
C ALA A 301 -13.83 18.53 -0.83
N ARG A 302 -12.72 19.13 -1.26
CA ARG A 302 -12.32 19.21 -2.67
C ARG A 302 -12.01 17.84 -3.24
N LEU A 303 -11.22 17.02 -2.56
CA LEU A 303 -10.91 15.65 -2.95
C LEU A 303 -12.18 14.81 -3.12
N CYS A 304 -13.10 14.87 -2.17
CA CYS A 304 -14.38 14.15 -2.28
C CYS A 304 -15.20 14.60 -3.50
N ARG A 305 -15.27 15.92 -3.76
CA ARG A 305 -16.04 16.48 -4.87
C ARG A 305 -15.41 16.20 -6.23
N GLU A 306 -14.09 16.37 -6.37
CA GLU A 306 -13.42 16.32 -7.67
C GLU A 306 -12.89 14.91 -7.99
N MET A 307 -12.25 14.23 -7.04
CA MET A 307 -11.78 12.86 -7.21
C MET A 307 -12.91 11.83 -7.14
N GLY A 308 -13.91 12.07 -6.27
CA GLY A 308 -15.07 11.18 -6.10
C GLY A 308 -16.06 11.23 -7.28
N ARG A 309 -16.02 12.30 -8.07
CA ARG A 309 -16.93 12.47 -9.20
C ARG A 309 -16.75 11.36 -10.23
N GLY A 310 -17.85 10.69 -10.59
CA GLY A 310 -17.86 9.55 -11.51
C GLY A 310 -17.24 8.27 -10.92
N GLY A 311 -17.03 8.19 -9.61
CA GLY A 311 -16.38 7.04 -8.96
C GLY A 311 -14.86 7.00 -9.14
N GLY A 312 -14.24 5.86 -8.89
CA GLY A 312 -12.79 5.67 -9.06
C GLY A 312 -11.94 6.33 -7.97
N TYR A 313 -12.47 6.48 -6.74
CA TYR A 313 -11.72 7.13 -5.66
C TYR A 313 -12.01 6.56 -4.27
N VAL A 314 -10.95 6.38 -3.49
CA VAL A 314 -10.99 6.09 -2.04
C VAL A 314 -10.17 7.15 -1.32
N LEU A 315 -10.81 7.93 -0.46
CA LEU A 315 -10.18 9.01 0.28
C LEU A 315 -9.19 8.44 1.32
N CYS A 316 -7.97 8.95 1.32
CA CYS A 316 -6.95 8.55 2.28
C CYS A 316 -5.85 9.61 2.36
N PRO A 317 -5.23 9.84 3.52
CA PRO A 317 -3.92 10.49 3.55
C PRO A 317 -2.89 9.66 2.76
N ALA A 318 -1.98 10.31 2.07
CA ALA A 318 -0.91 9.61 1.31
C ALA A 318 -0.05 8.69 2.20
N LYS A 319 0.06 9.03 3.49
CA LYS A 319 0.58 8.14 4.56
C LYS A 319 -0.36 8.21 5.78
N PRO A 320 -0.32 7.23 6.69
CA PRO A 320 -0.98 7.35 7.98
C PRO A 320 -0.59 8.66 8.66
N LEU A 321 -1.44 9.20 9.54
CA LEU A 321 -1.09 10.39 10.32
C LEU A 321 0.12 10.08 11.20
N GLN A 322 1.21 10.83 10.99
CA GLN A 322 2.51 10.57 11.61
C GLN A 322 2.68 11.36 12.92
N PRO A 323 3.59 10.94 13.82
CA PRO A 323 3.83 11.60 15.10
C PRO A 323 4.10 13.11 15.02
N GLY A 324 4.74 13.58 13.93
CA GLY A 324 5.00 15.00 13.67
C GLY A 324 3.76 15.84 13.31
N THR A 325 2.58 15.23 13.12
CA THR A 325 1.36 15.95 12.78
C THR A 325 0.86 16.74 14.01
N PRO A 326 0.61 18.06 13.91
CA PRO A 326 -0.05 18.82 14.99
C PRO A 326 -1.40 18.21 15.37
N THR A 327 -1.74 18.22 16.66
CA THR A 327 -2.97 17.59 17.14
C THR A 327 -4.22 18.19 16.54
N GLU A 328 -4.25 19.51 16.38
CA GLU A 328 -5.35 20.24 15.75
C GLU A 328 -5.54 19.86 14.28
N ASN A 329 -4.44 19.63 13.59
CA ASN A 329 -4.46 19.18 12.18
C ASN A 329 -4.94 17.72 12.07
N ALA A 330 -4.48 16.86 12.98
CA ALA A 330 -4.97 15.47 13.05
C ALA A 330 -6.49 15.43 13.35
N ALA A 331 -6.95 16.28 14.27
CA ALA A 331 -8.38 16.46 14.57
C ALA A 331 -9.16 16.95 13.34
N ALA A 332 -8.65 17.96 12.63
CA ALA A 332 -9.29 18.47 11.41
C ALA A 332 -9.43 17.40 10.32
N VAL A 333 -8.44 16.50 10.17
CA VAL A 333 -8.55 15.35 9.25
C VAL A 333 -9.67 14.41 9.71
N VAL A 334 -9.69 13.98 10.98
CA VAL A 334 -10.74 13.10 11.53
C VAL A 334 -12.12 13.70 11.31
N GLU A 335 -12.32 14.96 11.71
CA GLU A 335 -13.60 15.66 11.57
C GLU A 335 -14.05 15.77 10.11
N ALA A 336 -13.14 16.10 9.20
CA ALA A 336 -13.47 16.22 7.78
C ALA A 336 -13.86 14.88 7.15
N PHE A 337 -13.18 13.79 7.54
CA PHE A 337 -13.49 12.43 7.06
C PHE A 337 -14.86 11.97 7.57
N LEU A 338 -15.17 12.21 8.85
CA LEU A 338 -16.47 11.89 9.42
C LEU A 338 -17.58 12.75 8.84
N HIS A 339 -17.33 14.04 8.67
CA HIS A 339 -18.32 14.97 8.11
C HIS A 339 -18.74 14.58 6.68
N GLN A 340 -17.78 14.26 5.79
CA GLN A 340 -18.09 13.83 4.43
C GLN A 340 -18.85 12.49 4.38
N ALA A 341 -18.69 11.65 5.41
CA ALA A 341 -19.44 10.40 5.58
C ALA A 341 -20.80 10.58 6.25
N GLY A 342 -21.21 11.82 6.53
CA GLY A 342 -22.47 12.14 7.20
C GLY A 342 -22.51 11.76 8.69
N VAL A 343 -21.35 11.53 9.31
CA VAL A 343 -21.24 11.21 10.73
C VAL A 343 -21.12 12.52 11.51
N ALA A 344 -22.10 12.77 12.39
CA ALA A 344 -22.03 13.92 13.29
C ALA A 344 -20.94 13.67 14.35
N PHE A 345 -20.00 14.62 14.45
CA PHE A 345 -19.00 14.61 15.51
C PHE A 345 -19.56 15.34 16.72
N PRO A 346 -19.43 14.80 17.95
CA PRO A 346 -19.98 15.40 19.17
C PRO A 346 -19.36 16.75 19.54
#